data_6ac37640fb9ba6002e0d881709e74967
#
_entry.id   6ac37640fb9ba6002e0d881709e74967
#
_cell.length_a   1.000
_cell.length_b   1.000
_cell.length_c   1.000
_cell.angle_alpha   90.00
_cell.angle_beta   90.00
_cell.angle_gamma   90.00
#
_symmetry.space_group_name_H-M   'P 1'
#
loop_
_entity.id
_entity.type
_entity.pdbx_description
1 polymer ?
#
loop_
_entity_poly.entity_id
_entity_poly.type
_entity_poly.pdbx_seq_one_letter_code
_entity_poly.pdbx_strand_id
1 'polypeptide(L)'
;MGKSELAAAEIFGPVLYLSPYNKIEEAVDYINKREKPLSAYLFTKDKKIKQYVRDNTSSGALYINNTLVHFSSPFLPFDGVGNSGMSSCHGKWGFDNMSHLKPILDQTSLLIPLRYPPFDNKSIVKLLKFMLPFAYNRRQIIRFLIFIILAFVVIFKFLPRIVGKK
;
A
#
# COMPACT_ATOMS: atom_id res chain seq x y z
N MET A 1 -23.68 13.82 18.74
CA MET A 1 -22.56 13.41 19.60
C MET A 1 -22.01 14.61 20.34
N GLY A 2 -21.91 14.52 21.69
CA GLY A 2 -21.70 15.68 22.57
C GLY A 2 -20.32 16.34 22.43
N LYS A 3 -20.31 17.64 22.65
CA LYS A 3 -19.11 18.49 22.79
C LYS A 3 -18.61 18.44 24.24
N SER A 4 -18.35 17.22 24.78
CA SER A 4 -17.79 17.10 26.13
C SER A 4 -16.27 17.25 26.06
N GLU A 5 -15.69 18.03 26.97
CA GLU A 5 -14.24 18.13 27.14
C GLU A 5 -13.61 16.76 27.44
N LEU A 6 -14.33 15.85 28.10
CA LEU A 6 -13.91 14.46 28.34
C LEU A 6 -13.73 13.65 27.07
N ALA A 7 -14.33 14.07 25.95
CA ALA A 7 -14.17 13.42 24.67
C ALA A 7 -12.98 13.96 23.85
N ALA A 8 -12.32 15.00 24.32
CA ALA A 8 -11.24 15.67 23.60
C ALA A 8 -9.85 15.05 23.88
N ALA A 9 -9.70 14.34 25.00
CA ALA A 9 -8.43 13.75 25.42
C ALA A 9 -8.63 12.31 25.93
N GLU A 10 -7.57 11.53 25.88
CA GLU A 10 -7.53 10.20 26.49
C GLU A 10 -7.46 10.34 28.02
N ILE A 11 -8.38 9.67 28.73
CA ILE A 11 -8.58 9.91 30.16
C ILE A 11 -7.56 9.17 31.03
N PHE A 12 -7.04 8.02 30.61
CA PHE A 12 -6.11 7.15 31.36
C PHE A 12 -6.54 6.91 32.81
N GLY A 13 -7.83 6.59 33.05
CA GLY A 13 -8.40 6.39 34.37
C GLY A 13 -9.67 5.55 34.36
N PRO A 14 -10.30 5.31 35.52
CA PRO A 14 -11.47 4.45 35.65
C PRO A 14 -12.76 5.16 35.16
N VAL A 15 -12.68 5.96 34.11
CA VAL A 15 -13.81 6.69 33.53
C VAL A 15 -13.95 6.30 32.06
N LEU A 16 -15.15 5.86 31.69
CA LEU A 16 -15.50 5.53 30.32
C LEU A 16 -16.50 6.54 29.78
N TYR A 17 -16.11 7.29 28.75
CA TYR A 17 -17.02 8.18 28.03
C TYR A 17 -17.90 7.38 27.08
N LEU A 18 -19.22 7.47 27.22
CA LEU A 18 -20.20 6.82 26.36
C LEU A 18 -20.91 7.88 25.50
N SER A 19 -20.97 7.65 24.22
CA SER A 19 -21.69 8.50 23.27
C SER A 19 -22.68 7.66 22.46
N PRO A 20 -24.00 7.89 22.57
CA PRO A 20 -24.98 7.16 21.78
C PRO A 20 -24.93 7.61 20.31
N TYR A 21 -25.26 6.69 19.42
CA TYR A 21 -25.46 6.94 17.99
C TYR A 21 -26.69 6.17 17.50
N ASN A 22 -27.34 6.67 16.46
CA ASN A 22 -28.51 6.02 15.85
C ASN A 22 -28.12 5.13 14.66
N LYS A 23 -27.12 5.56 13.90
CA LYS A 23 -26.61 4.86 12.71
C LYS A 23 -25.10 4.70 12.81
N ILE A 24 -24.58 3.59 12.30
CA ILE A 24 -23.15 3.28 12.34
C ILE A 24 -22.32 4.33 11.59
N GLU A 25 -22.88 4.94 10.55
CA GLU A 25 -22.26 6.01 9.77
C GLU A 25 -21.93 7.22 10.64
N GLU A 26 -22.79 7.56 11.59
CA GLU A 26 -22.55 8.67 12.54
C GLU A 26 -21.35 8.38 13.45
N ALA A 27 -21.20 7.13 13.87
CA ALA A 27 -20.07 6.72 14.70
C ALA A 27 -18.77 6.74 13.89
N VAL A 28 -18.80 6.26 12.64
CA VAL A 28 -17.65 6.28 11.73
C VAL A 28 -17.23 7.72 11.42
N ASP A 29 -18.18 8.61 11.12
CA ASP A 29 -17.89 10.02 10.88
C ASP A 29 -17.29 10.71 12.11
N TYR A 30 -17.77 10.34 13.29
CA TYR A 30 -17.24 10.87 14.55
C TYR A 30 -15.80 10.44 14.79
N ILE A 31 -15.45 9.19 14.51
CA ILE A 31 -14.09 8.66 14.61
C ILE A 31 -13.18 9.36 13.60
N ASN A 32 -13.61 9.47 12.35
CA ASN A 32 -12.80 10.01 11.25
C ASN A 32 -12.52 11.53 11.38
N LYS A 33 -13.32 12.25 12.14
CA LYS A 33 -13.10 13.68 12.46
C LYS A 33 -12.05 13.90 13.56
N ARG A 34 -11.53 12.83 14.15
CA ARG A 34 -10.54 12.87 15.22
C ARG A 34 -9.19 12.32 14.75
N GLU A 35 -8.21 12.45 15.62
CA GLU A 35 -6.93 11.78 15.42
C GLU A 35 -7.11 10.26 15.38
N LYS A 36 -6.29 9.62 14.56
CA LYS A 36 -6.36 8.19 14.37
C LYS A 36 -5.93 7.46 15.63
N PRO A 37 -6.78 6.61 16.22
CA PRO A 37 -6.45 5.91 17.46
C PRO A 37 -5.45 4.78 17.21
N LEU A 38 -4.73 4.42 18.28
CA LEU A 38 -3.87 3.24 18.28
C LEU A 38 -4.68 1.97 18.01
N SER A 39 -5.84 1.83 18.64
CA SER A 39 -6.71 0.66 18.46
C SER A 39 -8.18 1.06 18.42
N ALA A 40 -8.92 0.37 17.57
CA ALA A 40 -10.38 0.44 17.51
C ALA A 40 -10.97 -0.95 17.84
N TYR A 41 -12.05 -0.98 18.58
CA TYR A 41 -12.75 -2.21 18.96
C TYR A 41 -14.19 -2.16 18.47
N LEU A 42 -14.58 -3.19 17.73
CA LEU A 42 -15.92 -3.32 17.15
C LEU A 42 -16.62 -4.57 17.70
N PHE A 43 -17.76 -4.41 18.32
CA PHE A 43 -18.59 -5.51 18.81
C PHE A 43 -19.83 -5.63 17.95
N THR A 44 -19.89 -6.63 17.08
CA THR A 44 -21.05 -6.89 16.23
C THR A 44 -21.01 -8.30 15.65
N LYS A 45 -22.19 -8.87 15.39
CA LYS A 45 -22.34 -10.11 14.60
C LYS A 45 -22.60 -9.83 13.12
N ASP A 46 -23.02 -8.62 12.77
CA ASP A 46 -23.37 -8.24 11.40
C ASP A 46 -22.11 -8.11 10.53
N LYS A 47 -22.04 -8.91 9.47
CA LYS A 47 -20.95 -8.93 8.50
C LYS A 47 -20.84 -7.62 7.70
N LYS A 48 -21.96 -6.97 7.41
CA LYS A 48 -21.99 -5.70 6.66
C LYS A 48 -21.39 -4.58 7.49
N ILE A 49 -21.75 -4.51 8.78
CA ILE A 49 -21.17 -3.53 9.71
C ILE A 49 -19.67 -3.76 9.89
N LYS A 50 -19.22 -5.01 10.02
CA LYS A 50 -17.78 -5.33 10.09
C LYS A 50 -17.03 -4.82 8.87
N GLN A 51 -17.57 -5.10 7.68
CA GLN A 51 -16.99 -4.66 6.42
C GLN A 51 -16.98 -3.13 6.33
N TYR A 52 -18.11 -2.49 6.64
CA TYR A 52 -18.25 -1.03 6.56
C TYR A 52 -17.26 -0.30 7.46
N VAL A 53 -17.16 -0.70 8.73
CA VAL A 53 -16.21 -0.08 9.68
C VAL A 53 -14.77 -0.30 9.25
N ARG A 54 -14.41 -1.50 8.80
CA ARG A 54 -13.07 -1.83 8.31
C ARG A 54 -12.67 -0.95 7.13
N ASP A 55 -13.58 -0.72 6.20
CA ASP A 55 -13.28 -0.01 4.95
C ASP A 55 -13.35 1.52 5.10
N ASN A 56 -14.03 2.02 6.16
CA ASN A 56 -14.27 3.45 6.34
C ASN A 56 -13.63 4.05 7.60
N THR A 57 -12.83 3.30 8.36
CA THR A 57 -12.07 3.84 9.50
C THR A 57 -10.58 3.54 9.36
N SER A 58 -9.75 4.35 10.01
CA SER A 58 -8.30 4.14 10.09
C SER A 58 -7.87 4.16 11.54
N SER A 59 -7.18 3.10 11.97
CA SER A 59 -6.56 2.94 13.28
C SER A 59 -5.30 2.10 13.15
N GLY A 60 -4.43 2.09 14.15
CA GLY A 60 -3.28 1.19 14.17
C GLY A 60 -3.73 -0.27 14.13
N ALA A 61 -4.76 -0.62 14.91
CA ALA A 61 -5.39 -1.93 14.87
C ALA A 61 -6.92 -1.84 14.91
N LEU A 62 -7.61 -2.75 14.22
CA LEU A 62 -9.04 -2.98 14.36
C LEU A 62 -9.27 -4.38 14.91
N TYR A 63 -9.88 -4.49 16.08
CA TYR A 63 -10.18 -5.76 16.71
C TYR A 63 -11.69 -5.99 16.82
N ILE A 64 -12.16 -7.16 16.38
CA ILE A 64 -13.59 -7.45 16.28
C ILE A 64 -14.00 -8.48 17.32
N ASN A 65 -14.99 -8.13 18.16
CA ASN A 65 -15.60 -8.93 19.21
C ASN A 65 -14.64 -9.36 20.34
N ASN A 66 -13.56 -8.60 20.55
CA ASN A 66 -12.66 -8.78 21.68
C ASN A 66 -11.89 -7.48 21.93
N THR A 67 -11.11 -7.43 23.03
CA THR A 67 -10.26 -6.29 23.39
C THR A 67 -8.87 -6.78 23.77
N LEU A 68 -7.86 -5.93 23.62
CA LEU A 68 -6.48 -6.06 24.12
C LEU A 68 -5.66 -7.26 23.63
N VAL A 69 -6.28 -8.42 23.39
CA VAL A 69 -5.56 -9.69 23.10
C VAL A 69 -4.64 -9.59 21.87
N HIS A 70 -4.96 -8.69 20.91
CA HIS A 70 -4.15 -8.53 19.71
C HIS A 70 -2.73 -8.04 20.00
N PHE A 71 -2.54 -7.26 21.07
CA PHE A 71 -1.24 -6.70 21.42
C PHE A 71 -0.25 -7.78 21.90
N SER A 72 -0.73 -8.89 22.47
CA SER A 72 0.11 -10.00 22.91
C SER A 72 0.46 -11.01 21.81
N SER A 73 -0.10 -10.85 20.61
CA SER A 73 0.15 -11.76 19.48
C SER A 73 1.49 -11.46 18.81
N PRO A 74 2.46 -12.38 18.79
CA PRO A 74 3.73 -12.20 18.08
C PRO A 74 3.57 -12.27 16.55
N PHE A 75 2.39 -12.68 16.06
CA PHE A 75 2.09 -12.86 14.63
C PHE A 75 1.35 -11.67 14.01
N LEU A 76 1.07 -10.65 14.78
CA LEU A 76 0.43 -9.43 14.30
C LEU A 76 1.34 -8.23 14.55
N PRO A 77 1.41 -7.27 13.63
CA PRO A 77 2.07 -6.01 13.92
C PRO A 77 1.30 -5.29 15.01
N PHE A 78 2.02 -4.68 15.93
CA PHE A 78 1.46 -3.74 16.89
C PHE A 78 2.02 -2.37 16.59
N ASP A 79 1.14 -1.47 16.15
CA ASP A 79 1.50 -0.19 15.58
C ASP A 79 0.37 0.81 15.72
N GLY A 80 0.72 2.10 15.68
CA GLY A 80 -0.20 3.21 15.47
C GLY A 80 -0.20 3.69 14.02
N VAL A 81 -1.00 4.70 13.72
CA VAL A 81 -1.06 5.36 12.43
C VAL A 81 -1.18 6.88 12.61
N GLY A 82 -0.34 7.65 11.92
CA GLY A 82 -0.27 9.09 12.10
C GLY A 82 0.22 9.44 13.51
N ASN A 83 -0.56 10.20 14.28
CA ASN A 83 -0.17 10.63 15.61
C ASN A 83 -0.15 9.51 16.67
N SER A 84 -0.75 8.35 16.40
CA SER A 84 -0.72 7.20 17.30
C SER A 84 0.49 6.29 17.14
N GLY A 85 1.32 6.50 16.10
CA GLY A 85 2.55 5.75 15.88
C GLY A 85 3.05 5.78 14.45
N MET A 86 4.31 5.37 14.23
CA MET A 86 4.96 5.39 12.91
C MET A 86 5.71 4.11 12.58
N SER A 87 5.76 3.11 13.46
CA SER A 87 6.50 1.88 13.22
C SER A 87 5.93 0.72 13.97
N SER A 88 6.01 -0.46 13.40
CA SER A 88 5.45 -1.69 13.96
C SER A 88 6.44 -2.43 14.86
N CYS A 89 5.95 -3.03 15.91
CA CYS A 89 6.68 -3.97 16.75
C CYS A 89 6.04 -5.36 16.73
N HIS A 90 6.63 -6.28 17.47
CA HIS A 90 6.33 -7.71 17.57
C HIS A 90 6.81 -8.56 16.38
N GLY A 91 7.39 -9.71 16.73
CA GLY A 91 7.81 -10.74 15.79
C GLY A 91 8.65 -10.22 14.63
N LYS A 92 8.28 -10.62 13.43
CA LYS A 92 8.96 -10.23 12.20
C LYS A 92 8.94 -8.72 11.95
N TRP A 93 7.83 -8.04 12.26
CA TRP A 93 7.71 -6.59 12.03
C TRP A 93 8.67 -5.79 12.89
N GLY A 94 8.82 -6.15 14.17
CA GLY A 94 9.81 -5.54 15.05
C GLY A 94 11.24 -5.78 14.57
N PHE A 95 11.54 -7.01 14.11
CA PHE A 95 12.84 -7.34 13.54
C PHE A 95 13.11 -6.49 12.27
N ASP A 96 12.17 -6.45 11.35
CA ASP A 96 12.31 -5.68 10.10
C ASP A 96 12.47 -4.18 10.38
N ASN A 97 11.72 -3.65 11.36
CA ASN A 97 11.79 -2.24 11.75
C ASN A 97 13.14 -1.84 12.35
N MET A 98 13.78 -2.75 13.10
CA MET A 98 15.11 -2.55 13.68
C MET A 98 16.25 -2.97 12.74
N SER A 99 15.92 -3.41 11.52
CA SER A 99 16.88 -3.89 10.53
C SER A 99 16.97 -2.94 9.34
N HIS A 100 18.18 -2.80 8.80
CA HIS A 100 18.38 -2.07 7.55
C HIS A 100 18.47 -3.04 6.37
N LEU A 101 17.61 -2.86 5.38
CA LEU A 101 17.69 -3.60 4.13
C LEU A 101 18.77 -2.99 3.24
N LYS A 102 19.93 -3.64 3.15
CA LYS A 102 21.04 -3.20 2.29
C LYS A 102 20.85 -3.76 0.89
N PRO A 103 20.52 -2.95 -0.12
CA PRO A 103 20.47 -3.42 -1.50
C PRO A 103 21.89 -3.70 -1.99
N ILE A 104 22.09 -4.85 -2.62
CA ILE A 104 23.34 -5.22 -3.26
C ILE A 104 23.03 -5.42 -4.74
N LEU A 105 23.67 -4.62 -5.59
CA LEU A 105 23.62 -4.74 -7.04
C LEU A 105 25.03 -5.07 -7.55
N ASP A 106 25.22 -6.31 -7.97
CA ASP A 106 26.41 -6.72 -8.69
C ASP A 106 26.11 -6.64 -10.20
N GLN A 107 26.80 -5.73 -10.86
CA GLN A 107 26.62 -5.49 -12.28
C GLN A 107 27.77 -6.11 -13.06
N THR A 108 27.43 -7.00 -13.99
CA THR A 108 28.37 -7.48 -14.99
C THR A 108 28.94 -6.29 -15.81
N SER A 109 30.14 -6.47 -16.36
CA SER A 109 30.93 -5.43 -17.07
C SER A 109 30.30 -4.89 -18.36
N LEU A 110 29.00 -5.10 -18.58
CA LEU A 110 28.29 -4.54 -19.71
C LEU A 110 28.20 -3.01 -19.54
N LEU A 111 29.14 -2.31 -20.11
CA LEU A 111 29.16 -0.85 -20.15
C LEU A 111 28.03 -0.39 -21.06
N ILE A 112 27.02 0.20 -20.46
CA ILE A 112 25.97 0.89 -21.19
C ILE A 112 26.39 2.35 -21.34
N PRO A 113 26.84 2.80 -22.53
CA PRO A 113 27.33 4.18 -22.73
C PRO A 113 26.33 5.25 -22.33
N LEU A 114 25.02 4.89 -22.33
CA LEU A 114 23.93 5.77 -21.92
C LEU A 114 23.99 6.23 -20.45
N ARG A 115 24.79 5.58 -19.60
CA ARG A 115 24.92 5.91 -18.16
C ARG A 115 25.93 6.99 -17.87
N TYR A 116 26.78 7.35 -18.84
CA TYR A 116 27.90 8.24 -18.64
C TYR A 116 27.78 9.52 -19.45
N PRO A 117 28.30 10.66 -18.94
CA PRO A 117 28.38 11.90 -19.71
C PRO A 117 29.16 11.70 -21.02
N PRO A 118 28.86 12.55 -22.02
CA PRO A 118 27.90 13.64 -22.05
C PRO A 118 26.46 13.17 -22.30
N PHE A 119 25.48 13.81 -21.59
CA PHE A 119 24.05 13.48 -21.68
C PHE A 119 23.28 14.30 -22.72
N ASP A 120 23.98 14.86 -23.68
CA ASP A 120 23.46 15.72 -24.76
C ASP A 120 22.79 14.94 -25.90
N ASN A 121 22.84 13.63 -25.87
CA ASN A 121 22.29 12.79 -26.92
C ASN A 121 20.76 12.77 -26.91
N LYS A 122 20.16 13.50 -27.87
CA LYS A 122 18.69 13.59 -28.04
C LYS A 122 17.99 12.22 -28.20
N SER A 123 18.72 11.22 -28.72
CA SER A 123 18.19 9.85 -28.88
C SER A 123 18.01 9.15 -27.54
N ILE A 124 18.89 9.39 -26.56
CA ILE A 124 18.78 8.87 -25.19
C ILE A 124 17.57 9.43 -24.51
N VAL A 125 17.33 10.75 -24.60
CA VAL A 125 16.16 11.40 -24.02
C VAL A 125 14.86 10.85 -24.62
N LYS A 126 14.84 10.57 -25.94
CA LYS A 126 13.68 9.93 -26.59
C LYS A 126 13.46 8.50 -26.06
N LEU A 127 14.53 7.72 -25.93
CA LEU A 127 14.45 6.35 -25.41
C LEU A 127 13.95 6.33 -23.95
N LEU A 128 14.48 7.21 -23.09
CA LEU A 128 14.02 7.34 -21.70
C LEU A 128 12.56 7.77 -21.63
N LYS A 129 12.14 8.75 -22.42
CA LYS A 129 10.72 9.17 -22.51
C LYS A 129 9.80 8.05 -22.99
N PHE A 130 10.31 7.16 -23.83
CA PHE A 130 9.57 5.99 -24.28
C PHE A 130 9.49 4.91 -23.19
N MET A 131 10.57 4.68 -22.44
CA MET A 131 10.64 3.65 -21.40
C MET A 131 9.94 4.03 -20.08
N LEU A 132 10.02 5.30 -19.66
CA LEU A 132 9.43 5.77 -18.40
C LEU A 132 7.93 5.49 -18.24
N PRO A 133 7.06 5.66 -19.27
CA PRO A 133 5.66 5.31 -19.14
C PRO A 133 5.40 3.84 -18.82
N PHE A 134 6.27 2.94 -19.29
CA PHE A 134 6.15 1.50 -19.02
C PHE A 134 6.47 1.14 -17.58
N ALA A 135 7.31 1.93 -16.91
CA ALA A 135 7.65 1.72 -15.49
C ALA A 135 6.48 1.99 -14.54
N TYR A 136 5.51 2.81 -14.96
CA TYR A 136 4.42 3.28 -14.09
C TYR A 136 3.02 2.81 -14.49
N ASN A 137 2.82 2.25 -15.69
CA ASN A 137 1.48 1.92 -16.16
C ASN A 137 1.35 0.48 -16.67
N ARG A 138 0.80 -0.39 -15.81
CA ARG A 138 0.55 -1.80 -16.11
C ARG A 138 -0.24 -2.02 -17.42
N ARG A 139 -1.20 -1.14 -17.76
CA ARG A 139 -1.99 -1.24 -19.00
C ARG A 139 -1.14 -0.98 -20.24
N GLN A 140 -0.16 -0.08 -20.14
CA GLN A 140 0.76 0.20 -21.26
C GLN A 140 1.74 -0.95 -21.49
N ILE A 141 2.22 -1.59 -20.40
CA ILE A 141 3.05 -2.79 -20.49
C ILE A 141 2.31 -3.91 -21.24
N ILE A 142 1.05 -4.15 -20.89
CA ILE A 142 0.22 -5.16 -21.53
C ILE A 142 0.02 -4.84 -23.03
N ARG A 143 -0.28 -3.59 -23.39
CA ARG A 143 -0.40 -3.17 -24.80
C ARG A 143 0.89 -3.37 -25.58
N PHE A 144 2.03 -3.07 -24.99
CA PHE A 144 3.33 -3.25 -25.60
C PHE A 144 3.65 -4.74 -25.82
N LEU A 145 3.38 -5.61 -24.84
CA LEU A 145 3.52 -7.05 -24.98
C LEU A 145 2.62 -7.60 -26.09
N ILE A 146 1.37 -7.16 -26.17
CA ILE A 146 0.45 -7.51 -27.26
C ILE A 146 1.02 -7.09 -28.61
N PHE A 147 1.57 -5.86 -28.70
CA PHE A 147 2.19 -5.35 -29.94
C PHE A 147 3.39 -6.19 -30.36
N ILE A 148 4.27 -6.58 -29.42
CA ILE A 148 5.40 -7.48 -29.68
C ILE A 148 4.93 -8.84 -30.20
N ILE A 149 3.92 -9.42 -29.56
CA ILE A 149 3.36 -10.73 -29.97
C ILE A 149 2.77 -10.63 -31.38
N LEU A 150 2.01 -9.58 -31.67
CA LEU A 150 1.44 -9.35 -33.01
C LEU A 150 2.53 -9.14 -34.07
N ALA A 151 3.57 -8.36 -33.74
CA ALA A 151 4.71 -8.17 -34.64
C ALA A 151 5.43 -9.50 -34.93
N PHE A 152 5.62 -10.33 -33.91
CA PHE A 152 6.24 -11.65 -34.04
C PHE A 152 5.39 -12.58 -34.93
N VAL A 153 4.08 -12.60 -34.75
CA VAL A 153 3.13 -13.38 -35.57
C VAL A 153 3.16 -12.90 -37.02
N VAL A 154 3.21 -11.60 -37.26
CA VAL A 154 3.31 -11.03 -38.62
C VAL A 154 4.65 -11.45 -39.27
N ILE A 155 5.77 -11.29 -38.55
CA ILE A 155 7.10 -11.68 -39.04
C ILE A 155 7.13 -13.18 -39.38
N PHE A 156 6.63 -14.03 -38.49
CA PHE A 156 6.59 -15.48 -38.73
C PHE A 156 5.70 -15.88 -39.87
N LYS A 157 4.60 -15.15 -40.11
CA LYS A 157 3.68 -15.40 -41.23
C LYS A 157 4.25 -14.97 -42.59
N PHE A 158 5.13 -13.95 -42.58
CA PHE A 158 5.71 -13.40 -43.80
C PHE A 158 7.14 -13.92 -44.10
N LEU A 159 7.90 -14.39 -43.10
CA LEU A 159 9.26 -14.93 -43.27
C LEU A 159 9.31 -16.09 -44.27
N PRO A 160 8.41 -17.09 -44.28
CA PRO A 160 8.43 -18.17 -45.27
C PRO A 160 8.19 -17.72 -46.69
N ARG A 161 7.49 -16.60 -46.90
CA ARG A 161 7.24 -16.03 -48.23
C ARG A 161 8.44 -15.28 -48.82
N ILE A 162 9.35 -14.83 -47.94
CA ILE A 162 10.57 -14.10 -48.35
C ILE A 162 11.73 -15.05 -48.59
N VAL A 163 11.82 -16.14 -47.80
CA VAL A 163 12.91 -17.16 -47.93
C VAL A 163 12.60 -18.22 -48.98
N GLY A 164 11.33 -18.40 -49.33
CA GLY A 164 10.91 -19.41 -50.31
C GLY A 164 10.93 -18.98 -51.78
N LYS A 165 11.47 -17.80 -52.10
CA LYS A 165 11.74 -17.37 -53.50
C LYS A 165 13.26 -17.38 -53.76
N LYS A 166 13.82 -18.55 -53.88
CA LYS A 166 15.02 -18.82 -54.63
C LYS A 166 14.79 -20.05 -55.50
#